data_896fb389383ed7e347bc9a191dce8817
#
_entry.id   896fb389383ed7e347bc9a191dce8817
#
_cell.length_a   1.000
_cell.length_b   1.000
_cell.length_c   1.000
_cell.angle_alpha   90.00
_cell.angle_beta   90.00
_cell.angle_gamma   90.00
#
_symmetry.space_group_name_H-M   'P 1'
#
loop_
_entity.id
_entity.type
_entity.pdbx_description
1 polymer ?
#
loop_
_entity_poly.entity_id
_entity_poly.type
_entity_poly.pdbx_seq_one_letter_code
_entity_poly.pdbx_strand_id
1 'polypeptide(L)'
;MTRTLAAAPLKTVSLKTVAFGGAVAAAAFLAAATPRAMAQTAEPSMGAMHMMQPAPSLNLSAYGEVKAAPDMATITFGVQTEAVTAQQAMRDNAAQMTRVVAALRRAGVAERDIQTSGLNLSAQYDYVQNEPPKLRGYQAVNRVTVVINDLSKVGTTADAVVAAGVNQIDGISFGLKDPTAAENQARQLAVRNLQAKAQLYAQSLNVQLSGIRNLTEGGGYTPQSPMPMFAARAVSMDRA
;
A
#
# COMPACT_ATOMS: atom_id res chain seq x y z
N MET A 1 -32.44 20.51 -20.62
CA MET A 1 -32.07 21.43 -19.55
C MET A 1 -30.59 21.22 -19.23
N THR A 2 -29.77 22.02 -19.88
CA THR A 2 -28.32 22.01 -19.86
C THR A 2 -27.82 22.88 -18.70
N ARG A 3 -27.10 22.34 -17.76
CA ARG A 3 -26.45 23.11 -16.68
C ARG A 3 -24.94 23.15 -16.91
N THR A 4 -24.49 24.29 -17.38
CA THR A 4 -23.08 24.67 -17.52
C THR A 4 -22.48 24.97 -16.15
N LEU A 5 -21.38 24.29 -15.77
CA LEU A 5 -20.56 24.64 -14.61
C LEU A 5 -19.49 25.64 -15.07
N ALA A 6 -19.50 26.81 -14.43
CA ALA A 6 -18.51 27.85 -14.62
C ALA A 6 -17.24 27.59 -13.81
N ALA A 7 -16.10 27.71 -14.47
CA ALA A 7 -14.77 27.66 -13.86
C ALA A 7 -14.42 29.01 -13.22
N ALA A 8 -13.90 29.01 -12.00
CA ALA A 8 -13.40 30.18 -11.28
C ALA A 8 -11.91 30.43 -11.61
N PRO A 9 -11.46 31.70 -11.73
CA PRO A 9 -10.10 32.02 -12.13
C PRO A 9 -9.12 32.04 -10.95
N LEU A 10 -7.93 31.53 -11.22
CA LEU A 10 -6.74 31.59 -10.37
C LEU A 10 -6.23 33.04 -10.23
N LYS A 11 -6.06 33.51 -9.00
CA LYS A 11 -5.42 34.80 -8.69
C LYS A 11 -3.90 34.66 -8.77
N THR A 12 -3.31 35.34 -9.73
CA THR A 12 -1.88 35.61 -9.84
C THR A 12 -1.45 36.68 -8.82
N VAL A 13 -0.45 36.33 -7.99
CA VAL A 13 0.21 37.28 -7.08
C VAL A 13 1.37 37.94 -7.83
N SER A 14 1.28 39.25 -8.03
CA SER A 14 2.31 40.06 -8.67
C SER A 14 3.38 40.48 -7.65
N LEU A 15 4.63 40.17 -7.94
CA LEU A 15 5.81 40.60 -7.18
C LEU A 15 6.26 41.98 -7.69
N LYS A 16 6.14 42.99 -6.84
CA LYS A 16 6.61 44.38 -7.15
C LYS A 16 8.11 44.49 -6.89
N THR A 17 8.85 44.71 -7.95
CA THR A 17 10.27 45.13 -7.95
C THR A 17 10.32 46.59 -7.62
N VAL A 18 11.04 47.00 -6.56
CA VAL A 18 11.36 48.39 -6.26
C VAL A 18 12.78 48.67 -6.72
N ALA A 19 12.90 49.48 -7.75
CA ALA A 19 14.16 50.08 -8.20
C ALA A 19 14.36 51.43 -7.49
N PHE A 20 15.50 51.62 -6.85
CA PHE A 20 15.95 52.95 -6.41
C PHE A 20 17.14 53.35 -7.25
N GLY A 21 16.90 54.41 -8.00
CA GLY A 21 17.86 55.07 -8.87
C GLY A 21 18.78 56.04 -8.11
N GLY A 22 19.89 56.26 -8.75
CA GLY A 22 21.01 56.99 -8.25
C GLY A 22 20.88 58.52 -8.20
N ALA A 23 21.80 59.12 -7.54
CA ALA A 23 22.20 60.52 -7.78
C ALA A 23 23.70 60.66 -7.52
N VAL A 24 24.38 61.09 -8.56
CA VAL A 24 25.78 61.53 -8.58
C VAL A 24 25.83 62.97 -8.11
N ALA A 25 26.75 63.31 -7.23
CA ALA A 25 27.25 64.66 -7.08
C ALA A 25 28.73 64.66 -6.69
N ALA A 26 29.52 65.27 -7.56
CA ALA A 26 30.94 65.56 -7.38
C ALA A 26 31.15 66.84 -6.57
N ALA A 27 32.20 66.93 -5.76
CA ALA A 27 33.18 68.03 -5.73
C ALA A 27 33.99 68.00 -4.43
N ALA A 28 35.19 68.03 -4.57
CA ALA A 28 36.26 69.02 -4.34
C ALA A 28 37.24 68.69 -3.18
N PHE A 29 38.50 68.72 -3.60
CA PHE A 29 39.77 68.64 -2.87
C PHE A 29 39.83 69.51 -1.60
N LEU A 30 40.45 68.94 -0.55
CA LEU A 30 41.38 69.65 0.28
C LEU A 30 42.36 68.65 0.95
N ALA A 31 43.66 68.87 0.68
CA ALA A 31 44.73 68.13 1.27
C ALA A 31 44.97 68.58 2.72
N ALA A 32 45.07 67.70 3.66
CA ALA A 32 45.66 67.97 4.97
C ALA A 32 46.25 66.66 5.53
N ALA A 33 47.42 66.83 6.09
CA ALA A 33 48.39 65.86 6.52
C ALA A 33 47.86 64.76 7.49
N THR A 34 48.37 63.58 7.29
CA THR A 34 48.12 62.38 8.08
C THR A 34 48.86 62.33 9.42
N PRO A 35 48.32 61.71 10.44
CA PRO A 35 49.06 60.77 11.28
C PRO A 35 48.68 59.33 10.93
N ARG A 36 49.72 58.54 10.74
CA ARG A 36 49.62 57.08 10.54
C ARG A 36 49.04 56.45 11.78
N ALA A 37 47.75 56.17 11.80
CA ALA A 37 47.16 55.25 12.73
C ALA A 37 47.45 53.81 12.22
N MET A 38 48.15 53.03 13.03
CA MET A 38 48.33 51.61 12.83
C MET A 38 46.94 50.98 12.73
N ALA A 39 46.56 50.51 11.58
CA ALA A 39 45.38 49.68 11.43
C ALA A 39 45.68 48.34 12.13
N GLN A 40 45.12 48.14 13.29
CA GLN A 40 44.89 46.80 13.82
C GLN A 40 43.94 46.12 12.88
N THR A 41 44.48 45.19 12.11
CA THR A 41 43.68 44.16 11.42
C THR A 41 42.93 43.38 12.47
N ALA A 42 41.66 43.80 12.69
CA ALA A 42 40.69 42.93 13.40
C ALA A 42 40.56 41.64 12.55
N GLU A 43 41.19 40.58 13.01
CA GLU A 43 40.89 39.25 12.51
C GLU A 43 39.37 39.05 12.65
N PRO A 44 38.67 38.61 11.55
CA PRO A 44 37.27 38.25 11.70
C PRO A 44 37.25 37.07 12.70
N SER A 45 36.77 37.32 13.89
CA SER A 45 36.41 36.29 14.84
C SER A 45 35.46 35.36 14.09
N MET A 46 35.95 34.22 13.63
CA MET A 46 35.10 33.11 13.21
C MET A 46 34.25 32.77 14.43
N GLY A 47 33.05 33.34 14.45
CA GLY A 47 32.03 32.96 15.42
C GLY A 47 31.94 31.43 15.37
N ALA A 48 32.32 30.82 16.47
CA ALA A 48 32.19 29.38 16.65
C ALA A 48 30.71 29.06 16.29
N MET A 49 30.51 28.48 15.11
CA MET A 49 29.25 27.81 14.81
C MET A 49 29.14 26.72 15.89
N HIS A 50 28.40 27.04 16.94
CA HIS A 50 27.92 26.03 17.86
C HIS A 50 27.09 25.08 17.02
N MET A 51 27.74 24.01 16.54
CA MET A 51 26.99 22.86 16.03
C MET A 51 26.10 22.45 17.19
N MET A 52 24.81 22.80 17.08
CA MET A 52 23.79 22.30 17.99
C MET A 52 23.85 20.78 17.89
N GLN A 53 24.50 20.17 18.86
CA GLN A 53 24.49 18.72 18.98
C GLN A 53 22.99 18.33 19.11
N PRO A 54 22.51 17.44 18.26
CA PRO A 54 21.13 17.00 18.37
C PRO A 54 20.90 16.45 19.77
N ALA A 55 19.88 16.94 20.45
CA ALA A 55 19.51 16.45 21.77
C ALA A 55 19.41 14.92 21.77
N PRO A 56 19.91 14.25 22.81
CA PRO A 56 19.80 12.80 22.90
C PRO A 56 18.36 12.34 22.62
N SER A 57 18.19 11.33 21.80
CA SER A 57 16.87 10.81 21.44
C SER A 57 16.84 9.29 21.56
N LEU A 58 15.69 8.76 21.99
CA LEU A 58 15.42 7.34 22.06
C LEU A 58 14.45 6.98 20.93
N ASN A 59 14.89 6.09 20.02
CA ASN A 59 14.07 5.61 18.91
C ASN A 59 13.54 4.21 19.25
N LEU A 60 12.25 4.09 19.39
CA LEU A 60 11.59 2.85 19.75
C LEU A 60 10.46 2.57 18.76
N SER A 61 10.19 1.29 18.55
CA SER A 61 9.01 0.81 17.85
C SER A 61 8.25 -0.19 18.71
N ALA A 62 6.93 -0.23 18.55
CA ALA A 62 6.07 -1.23 19.15
C ALA A 62 4.92 -1.52 18.21
N TYR A 63 4.29 -2.67 18.39
CA TYR A 63 3.11 -3.07 17.66
C TYR A 63 2.00 -3.46 18.65
N GLY A 64 0.77 -3.36 18.18
CA GLY A 64 -0.42 -3.87 18.86
C GLY A 64 -1.12 -4.86 17.94
N GLU A 65 -1.62 -5.94 18.52
CA GLU A 65 -2.34 -6.99 17.81
C GLU A 65 -3.68 -7.22 18.48
N VAL A 66 -4.74 -7.31 17.69
CA VAL A 66 -6.09 -7.65 18.12
C VAL A 66 -6.57 -8.81 17.26
N LYS A 67 -7.07 -9.86 17.91
CA LYS A 67 -7.71 -10.97 17.22
C LYS A 67 -9.20 -10.72 17.15
N ALA A 68 -9.74 -10.68 15.93
CA ALA A 68 -11.16 -10.55 15.68
C ALA A 68 -11.65 -11.73 14.84
N ALA A 69 -12.85 -12.21 15.12
CA ALA A 69 -13.49 -13.18 14.26
C ALA A 69 -13.87 -12.52 12.93
N PRO A 70 -13.59 -13.13 11.77
CA PRO A 70 -13.99 -12.59 10.48
C PRO A 70 -15.53 -12.61 10.36
N ASP A 71 -16.06 -11.65 9.61
CA ASP A 71 -17.51 -11.50 9.33
C ASP A 71 -17.79 -11.43 7.83
N MET A 72 -16.75 -11.51 6.98
CA MET A 72 -16.87 -11.62 5.52
C MET A 72 -15.80 -12.54 4.94
N ALA A 73 -16.07 -13.03 3.73
CA ALA A 73 -15.08 -13.73 2.91
C ALA A 73 -15.00 -13.06 1.54
N THR A 74 -13.78 -13.01 0.99
CA THR A 74 -13.53 -12.60 -0.39
C THR A 74 -12.99 -13.80 -1.14
N ILE A 75 -13.63 -14.14 -2.27
CA ILE A 75 -13.24 -15.27 -3.12
C ILE A 75 -12.97 -14.75 -4.51
N THR A 76 -11.89 -15.21 -5.13
CA THR A 76 -11.62 -14.95 -6.53
C THR A 76 -11.84 -16.25 -7.33
N PHE A 77 -12.81 -16.19 -8.21
CA PHE A 77 -13.15 -17.26 -9.14
C PHE A 77 -12.62 -16.95 -10.54
N GLY A 78 -12.21 -17.96 -11.27
CA GLY A 78 -11.76 -17.85 -12.65
C GLY A 78 -12.52 -18.79 -13.58
N VAL A 79 -12.73 -18.30 -14.81
CA VAL A 79 -13.20 -19.08 -15.96
C VAL A 79 -12.10 -19.06 -16.99
N GLN A 80 -11.59 -20.24 -17.30
CA GLN A 80 -10.65 -20.46 -18.38
C GLN A 80 -11.32 -21.25 -19.49
N THR A 81 -11.15 -20.78 -20.73
CA THR A 81 -11.62 -21.45 -21.95
C THR A 81 -10.51 -21.51 -22.98
N GLU A 82 -10.49 -22.56 -23.79
CA GLU A 82 -9.55 -22.74 -24.88
C GLU A 82 -10.30 -22.97 -26.19
N ALA A 83 -9.78 -22.43 -27.28
CA ALA A 83 -10.31 -22.66 -28.63
C ALA A 83 -9.21 -22.46 -29.68
N VAL A 84 -9.45 -22.98 -30.88
CA VAL A 84 -8.52 -22.85 -32.01
C VAL A 84 -8.35 -21.37 -32.44
N THR A 85 -9.39 -20.54 -32.27
CA THR A 85 -9.34 -19.12 -32.61
C THR A 85 -9.55 -18.25 -31.37
N ALA A 86 -8.88 -17.10 -31.34
CA ALA A 86 -9.01 -16.10 -30.29
C ALA A 86 -10.47 -15.66 -30.09
N GLN A 87 -11.17 -15.43 -31.19
CA GLN A 87 -12.56 -14.99 -31.16
C GLN A 87 -13.49 -16.04 -30.52
N GLN A 88 -13.26 -17.33 -30.78
CA GLN A 88 -14.04 -18.39 -30.16
C GLN A 88 -13.74 -18.53 -28.68
N ALA A 89 -12.46 -18.55 -28.29
CA ALA A 89 -12.05 -18.59 -26.88
C ALA A 89 -12.71 -17.47 -26.05
N MET A 90 -12.73 -16.27 -26.60
CA MET A 90 -13.36 -15.10 -25.96
C MET A 90 -14.88 -15.22 -25.86
N ARG A 91 -15.56 -15.69 -26.91
CA ARG A 91 -17.01 -15.90 -26.89
C ARG A 91 -17.41 -16.93 -25.86
N ASP A 92 -16.73 -18.06 -25.84
CA ASP A 92 -17.02 -19.15 -24.91
C ASP A 92 -16.79 -18.70 -23.45
N ASN A 93 -15.71 -17.95 -23.22
CA ASN A 93 -15.42 -17.36 -21.92
C ASN A 93 -16.50 -16.40 -21.45
N ALA A 94 -16.94 -15.48 -22.31
CA ALA A 94 -17.99 -14.51 -21.99
C ALA A 94 -19.33 -15.21 -21.68
N ALA A 95 -19.69 -16.22 -22.47
CA ALA A 95 -20.90 -17.00 -22.22
C ALA A 95 -20.84 -17.76 -20.88
N GLN A 96 -19.67 -18.32 -20.54
CA GLN A 96 -19.48 -19.05 -19.29
C GLN A 96 -19.49 -18.09 -18.09
N MET A 97 -18.80 -16.95 -18.18
CA MET A 97 -18.79 -15.92 -17.13
C MET A 97 -20.21 -15.38 -16.87
N THR A 98 -21.02 -15.21 -17.92
CA THR A 98 -22.42 -14.79 -17.75
C THR A 98 -23.21 -15.80 -16.91
N ARG A 99 -23.00 -17.11 -17.11
CA ARG A 99 -23.64 -18.16 -16.28
C ARG A 99 -23.15 -18.12 -14.84
N VAL A 100 -21.86 -17.88 -14.62
CA VAL A 100 -21.25 -17.76 -13.29
C VAL A 100 -21.83 -16.58 -12.52
N VAL A 101 -21.90 -15.39 -13.14
CA VAL A 101 -22.50 -14.20 -12.53
C VAL A 101 -23.99 -14.42 -12.21
N ALA A 102 -24.74 -15.09 -13.10
CA ALA A 102 -26.13 -15.45 -12.83
C ALA A 102 -26.26 -16.45 -11.66
N ALA A 103 -25.31 -17.38 -11.50
CA ALA A 103 -25.29 -18.31 -10.37
C ALA A 103 -24.98 -17.59 -9.06
N LEU A 104 -24.02 -16.65 -9.03
CA LEU A 104 -23.72 -15.82 -7.87
C LEU A 104 -24.93 -15.02 -7.40
N ARG A 105 -25.65 -14.38 -8.34
CA ARG A 105 -26.88 -13.64 -8.03
C ARG A 105 -27.97 -14.55 -7.45
N ARG A 106 -28.13 -15.75 -8.00
CA ARG A 106 -29.09 -16.76 -7.46
C ARG A 106 -28.70 -17.28 -6.09
N ALA A 107 -27.40 -17.36 -5.80
CA ALA A 107 -26.88 -17.70 -4.47
C ALA A 107 -27.05 -16.56 -3.44
N GLY A 108 -27.59 -15.40 -3.87
CA GLY A 108 -27.87 -14.26 -3.01
C GLY A 108 -26.72 -13.28 -2.85
N VAL A 109 -25.69 -13.35 -3.70
CA VAL A 109 -24.64 -12.35 -3.73
C VAL A 109 -25.16 -11.08 -4.41
N ALA A 110 -25.02 -9.93 -3.74
CA ALA A 110 -25.46 -8.66 -4.29
C ALA A 110 -24.55 -8.25 -5.47
N GLU A 111 -25.10 -7.56 -6.46
CA GLU A 111 -24.35 -7.15 -7.66
C GLU A 111 -23.12 -6.28 -7.34
N ARG A 112 -23.24 -5.39 -6.34
CA ARG A 112 -22.13 -4.55 -5.86
C ARG A 112 -20.98 -5.34 -5.26
N ASP A 113 -21.24 -6.58 -4.82
CA ASP A 113 -20.27 -7.48 -4.19
C ASP A 113 -19.62 -8.43 -5.21
N ILE A 114 -19.96 -8.28 -6.51
CA ILE A 114 -19.42 -9.05 -7.64
C ILE A 114 -18.61 -8.10 -8.51
N GLN A 115 -17.31 -8.30 -8.57
CA GLN A 115 -16.41 -7.46 -9.37
C GLN A 115 -15.60 -8.30 -10.35
N THR A 116 -15.72 -8.03 -11.65
CA THR A 116 -14.80 -8.61 -12.64
C THR A 116 -13.43 -7.95 -12.48
N SER A 117 -12.40 -8.74 -12.24
CA SER A 117 -11.07 -8.25 -11.89
C SER A 117 -10.02 -8.39 -13.01
N GLY A 118 -10.32 -9.12 -14.08
CA GLY A 118 -9.40 -9.23 -15.19
C GLY A 118 -9.88 -10.18 -16.30
N LEU A 119 -9.50 -9.82 -17.52
CA LEU A 119 -9.70 -10.66 -18.71
C LEU A 119 -8.34 -10.71 -19.45
N ASN A 120 -7.85 -11.91 -19.67
CA ASN A 120 -6.60 -12.16 -20.39
C ASN A 120 -6.87 -13.14 -21.55
N LEU A 121 -6.23 -12.89 -22.69
CA LEU A 121 -6.20 -13.79 -23.83
C LEU A 121 -4.74 -14.06 -24.20
N SER A 122 -4.37 -15.33 -24.30
CA SER A 122 -3.02 -15.76 -24.65
C SER A 122 -3.03 -16.82 -25.73
N ALA A 123 -2.07 -16.75 -26.66
CA ALA A 123 -1.81 -17.81 -27.60
C ALA A 123 -1.11 -18.99 -26.91
N GLN A 124 -1.52 -20.21 -27.24
CA GLN A 124 -0.94 -21.44 -26.71
C GLN A 124 -0.14 -22.12 -27.80
N TYR A 125 1.10 -22.53 -27.46
CA TYR A 125 2.02 -23.15 -28.41
C TYR A 125 2.45 -24.52 -27.89
N ASP A 126 2.57 -25.46 -28.80
CA ASP A 126 3.23 -26.74 -28.55
C ASP A 126 4.72 -26.61 -28.82
N TYR A 127 5.54 -27.04 -27.88
CA TYR A 127 6.99 -27.00 -27.95
C TYR A 127 7.51 -28.44 -28.10
N VAL A 128 8.03 -28.78 -29.28
CA VAL A 128 8.69 -30.05 -29.54
C VAL A 128 10.18 -29.79 -29.68
N GLN A 129 10.99 -30.68 -29.12
CA GLN A 129 12.45 -30.55 -29.16
C GLN A 129 12.94 -30.52 -30.61
N ASN A 130 13.76 -29.50 -30.94
CA ASN A 130 14.31 -29.25 -32.28
C ASN A 130 13.28 -28.86 -33.37
N GLU A 131 12.06 -28.48 -32.99
CA GLU A 131 11.07 -27.92 -33.89
C GLU A 131 10.69 -26.49 -33.49
N PRO A 132 10.29 -25.62 -34.47
CA PRO A 132 9.73 -24.32 -34.13
C PRO A 132 8.41 -24.49 -33.35
N PRO A 133 8.08 -23.59 -32.41
CA PRO A 133 6.81 -23.61 -31.73
C PRO A 133 5.63 -23.59 -32.69
N LYS A 134 4.68 -24.52 -32.49
CA LYS A 134 3.46 -24.59 -33.30
C LYS A 134 2.29 -24.03 -32.55
N LEU A 135 1.54 -23.08 -33.12
CA LEU A 135 0.34 -22.54 -32.50
C LEU A 135 -0.71 -23.65 -32.34
N ARG A 136 -1.09 -23.94 -31.10
CA ARG A 136 -2.12 -24.91 -30.73
C ARG A 136 -3.50 -24.28 -30.72
N GLY A 137 -3.60 -23.05 -30.23
CA GLY A 137 -4.85 -22.32 -30.09
C GLY A 137 -4.72 -21.11 -29.18
N TYR A 138 -5.83 -20.70 -28.59
CA TYR A 138 -5.91 -19.54 -27.72
C TYR A 138 -6.63 -19.91 -26.42
N GLN A 139 -6.15 -19.34 -25.33
CA GLN A 139 -6.73 -19.46 -23.99
C GLN A 139 -7.24 -18.11 -23.55
N ALA A 140 -8.50 -18.04 -23.12
CA ALA A 140 -9.09 -16.87 -22.47
C ALA A 140 -9.31 -17.16 -20.99
N VAL A 141 -8.86 -16.27 -20.12
CA VAL A 141 -9.02 -16.36 -18.67
C VAL A 141 -9.71 -15.09 -18.19
N ASN A 142 -10.84 -15.25 -17.51
CA ASN A 142 -11.59 -14.15 -16.91
C ASN A 142 -11.76 -14.42 -15.40
N ARG A 143 -11.54 -13.39 -14.58
CA ARG A 143 -11.61 -13.48 -13.11
C ARG A 143 -12.70 -12.58 -12.57
N VAL A 144 -13.39 -13.08 -11.54
CA VAL A 144 -14.37 -12.33 -10.77
C VAL A 144 -14.05 -12.47 -9.29
N THR A 145 -13.98 -11.34 -8.60
CA THR A 145 -13.83 -11.28 -7.15
C THR A 145 -15.20 -11.05 -6.53
N VAL A 146 -15.50 -11.83 -5.50
CA VAL A 146 -16.81 -11.87 -4.86
C VAL A 146 -16.65 -11.66 -3.37
N VAL A 147 -17.41 -10.75 -2.79
CA VAL A 147 -17.50 -10.54 -1.35
C VAL A 147 -18.75 -11.25 -0.82
N ILE A 148 -18.55 -12.13 0.15
CA ILE A 148 -19.62 -12.88 0.82
C ILE A 148 -19.72 -12.42 2.26
N ASN A 149 -20.80 -11.72 2.58
CA ASN A 149 -21.05 -11.14 3.91
C ASN A 149 -21.66 -12.13 4.91
N ASP A 150 -22.00 -13.33 4.47
CA ASP A 150 -22.51 -14.41 5.31
C ASP A 150 -21.62 -15.64 5.14
N LEU A 151 -20.75 -15.86 6.11
CA LEU A 151 -19.74 -16.91 6.05
C LEU A 151 -20.35 -18.32 5.91
N SER A 152 -21.58 -18.53 6.38
CA SER A 152 -22.28 -19.81 6.24
C SER A 152 -22.59 -20.17 4.79
N LYS A 153 -22.64 -19.15 3.90
CA LYS A 153 -22.92 -19.31 2.46
C LYS A 153 -21.70 -19.50 1.60
N VAL A 154 -20.49 -19.41 2.16
CA VAL A 154 -19.24 -19.52 1.39
C VAL A 154 -19.18 -20.83 0.62
N GLY A 155 -19.42 -21.97 1.28
CA GLY A 155 -19.39 -23.29 0.66
C GLY A 155 -20.44 -23.45 -0.44
N THR A 156 -21.70 -23.15 -0.13
CA THR A 156 -22.82 -23.29 -1.09
C THR A 156 -22.67 -22.34 -2.28
N THR A 157 -22.09 -21.14 -2.08
CA THR A 157 -21.79 -20.22 -3.19
C THR A 157 -20.68 -20.78 -4.07
N ALA A 158 -19.61 -21.32 -3.48
CA ALA A 158 -18.52 -21.95 -4.22
C ALA A 158 -19.03 -23.13 -5.06
N ASP A 159 -19.85 -24.01 -4.48
CA ASP A 159 -20.46 -25.14 -5.20
C ASP A 159 -21.33 -24.69 -6.36
N ALA A 160 -22.15 -23.65 -6.15
CA ALA A 160 -23.02 -23.12 -7.18
C ALA A 160 -22.27 -22.55 -8.40
N VAL A 161 -21.12 -21.88 -8.18
CA VAL A 161 -20.32 -21.30 -9.26
C VAL A 161 -19.49 -22.36 -9.98
N VAL A 162 -19.00 -23.39 -9.28
CA VAL A 162 -18.34 -24.55 -9.89
C VAL A 162 -19.30 -25.27 -10.81
N ALA A 163 -20.54 -25.51 -10.37
CA ALA A 163 -21.61 -26.09 -11.21
C ALA A 163 -21.97 -25.19 -12.40
N ALA A 164 -21.78 -23.87 -12.31
CA ALA A 164 -22.02 -22.91 -13.40
C ALA A 164 -20.87 -22.84 -14.41
N GLY A 165 -19.69 -23.47 -14.09
CA GLY A 165 -18.55 -23.59 -14.99
C GLY A 165 -17.28 -22.85 -14.54
N VAL A 166 -17.20 -22.39 -13.29
CA VAL A 166 -15.91 -21.98 -12.70
C VAL A 166 -14.98 -23.19 -12.71
N ASN A 167 -13.78 -23.00 -13.23
CA ASN A 167 -12.74 -24.02 -13.27
C ASN A 167 -11.42 -23.57 -12.64
N GLN A 168 -11.40 -22.35 -12.06
CA GLN A 168 -10.28 -21.83 -11.27
C GLN A 168 -10.81 -21.17 -10.00
N ILE A 169 -10.19 -21.45 -8.86
CA ILE A 169 -10.42 -20.76 -7.59
C ILE A 169 -9.05 -20.31 -7.11
N ASP A 170 -8.77 -19.01 -7.22
CA ASP A 170 -7.45 -18.46 -6.91
C ASP A 170 -7.23 -18.28 -5.40
N GLY A 171 -8.28 -18.41 -4.59
CA GLY A 171 -8.19 -18.37 -3.13
C GLY A 171 -9.44 -17.84 -2.46
N ILE A 172 -9.49 -18.10 -1.15
CA ILE A 172 -10.50 -17.58 -0.23
C ILE A 172 -9.76 -16.85 0.88
N SER A 173 -10.09 -15.59 1.09
CA SER A 173 -9.60 -14.80 2.23
C SER A 173 -10.76 -14.40 3.13
N PHE A 174 -10.51 -14.44 4.43
CA PHE A 174 -11.46 -14.02 5.46
C PHE A 174 -11.03 -12.69 6.05
N GLY A 175 -11.97 -11.82 6.33
CA GLY A 175 -11.68 -10.49 6.82
C GLY A 175 -12.83 -9.89 7.62
N LEU A 176 -12.65 -8.62 7.97
CA LEU A 176 -13.68 -7.80 8.60
C LEU A 176 -14.26 -6.85 7.56
N LYS A 177 -15.59 -6.74 7.55
CA LYS A 177 -16.29 -5.76 6.72
C LYS A 177 -15.96 -4.32 7.14
N ASP A 178 -15.84 -4.11 8.45
CA ASP A 178 -15.34 -2.86 9.02
C ASP A 178 -14.20 -3.15 10.01
N PRO A 179 -12.94 -2.99 9.60
CA PRO A 179 -11.79 -3.23 10.47
C PRO A 179 -11.52 -2.09 11.45
N THR A 180 -12.19 -0.92 11.33
CA THR A 180 -11.87 0.32 12.04
C THR A 180 -11.78 0.15 13.55
N ALA A 181 -12.75 -0.53 14.15
CA ALA A 181 -12.75 -0.74 15.60
C ALA A 181 -11.57 -1.61 16.07
N ALA A 182 -11.29 -2.70 15.34
CA ALA A 182 -10.18 -3.59 15.63
C ALA A 182 -8.83 -2.91 15.44
N GLU A 183 -8.68 -2.15 14.35
CA GLU A 183 -7.48 -1.37 14.09
C GLU A 183 -7.22 -0.30 15.16
N ASN A 184 -8.26 0.41 15.59
CA ASN A 184 -8.12 1.41 16.65
C ASN A 184 -7.73 0.77 17.99
N GLN A 185 -8.26 -0.41 18.32
CA GLN A 185 -7.82 -1.16 19.48
C GLN A 185 -6.35 -1.59 19.36
N ALA A 186 -5.93 -2.05 18.20
CA ALA A 186 -4.54 -2.41 17.93
C ALA A 186 -3.61 -1.20 18.06
N ARG A 187 -4.00 -0.02 17.53
CA ARG A 187 -3.24 1.24 17.71
C ARG A 187 -3.09 1.61 19.18
N GLN A 188 -4.18 1.51 19.96
CA GLN A 188 -4.13 1.77 21.41
C GLN A 188 -3.20 0.81 22.15
N LEU A 189 -3.19 -0.48 21.77
CA LEU A 189 -2.25 -1.46 22.31
C LEU A 189 -0.81 -1.14 21.93
N ALA A 190 -0.57 -0.78 20.67
CA ALA A 190 0.76 -0.37 20.19
C ALA A 190 1.30 0.83 20.99
N VAL A 191 0.47 1.85 21.22
CA VAL A 191 0.86 3.04 21.99
C VAL A 191 1.17 2.66 23.44
N ARG A 192 0.35 1.83 24.09
CA ARG A 192 0.62 1.35 25.46
C ARG A 192 1.93 0.58 25.53
N ASN A 193 2.18 -0.32 24.59
CA ASN A 193 3.41 -1.11 24.51
C ASN A 193 4.64 -0.20 24.28
N LEU A 194 4.49 0.82 23.44
CA LEU A 194 5.54 1.79 23.18
C LEU A 194 5.88 2.60 24.44
N GLN A 195 4.86 3.08 25.16
CA GLN A 195 5.02 3.82 26.40
C GLN A 195 5.69 2.96 27.48
N ALA A 196 5.23 1.73 27.67
CA ALA A 196 5.84 0.80 28.62
C ALA A 196 7.31 0.53 28.31
N LYS A 197 7.63 0.30 27.01
CA LYS A 197 9.00 0.14 26.55
C LYS A 197 9.85 1.38 26.80
N ALA A 198 9.33 2.58 26.52
CA ALA A 198 10.02 3.83 26.75
C ALA A 198 10.31 4.05 28.24
N GLN A 199 9.35 3.80 29.10
CA GLN A 199 9.52 3.89 30.56
C GLN A 199 10.56 2.90 31.08
N LEU A 200 10.56 1.66 30.60
CA LEU A 200 11.57 0.65 30.95
C LEU A 200 12.98 1.13 30.64
N TYR A 201 13.21 1.65 29.42
CA TYR A 201 14.52 2.17 29.04
C TYR A 201 14.92 3.41 29.86
N ALA A 202 13.98 4.33 30.08
CA ALA A 202 14.24 5.53 30.86
C ALA A 202 14.68 5.18 32.30
N GLN A 203 13.98 4.25 32.94
CA GLN A 203 14.33 3.76 34.27
C GLN A 203 15.71 3.05 34.29
N SER A 204 15.95 2.14 33.32
CA SER A 204 17.20 1.38 33.26
C SER A 204 18.43 2.24 32.99
N LEU A 205 18.25 3.32 32.25
CA LEU A 205 19.33 4.27 31.94
C LEU A 205 19.40 5.45 32.90
N ASN A 206 18.51 5.52 33.89
CA ASN A 206 18.36 6.64 34.81
C ASN A 206 18.26 8.00 34.11
N VAL A 207 17.44 8.07 33.05
CA VAL A 207 17.16 9.29 32.27
C VAL A 207 15.69 9.65 32.35
N GLN A 208 15.38 10.93 32.19
CA GLN A 208 13.99 11.40 32.12
C GLN A 208 13.55 11.57 30.66
N LEU A 209 12.32 11.12 30.36
CA LEU A 209 11.69 11.37 29.08
C LEU A 209 11.02 12.73 29.10
N SER A 210 11.45 13.63 28.22
CA SER A 210 10.91 14.99 28.13
C SER A 210 9.70 15.11 27.22
N GLY A 211 9.48 14.14 26.31
CA GLY A 211 8.35 14.15 25.39
C GLY A 211 8.59 13.33 24.12
N ILE A 212 7.61 13.36 23.23
CA ILE A 212 7.67 12.73 21.91
C ILE A 212 8.20 13.75 20.90
N ARG A 213 9.34 13.43 20.29
CA ARG A 213 9.93 14.26 19.23
C ARG A 213 9.31 13.96 17.85
N ASN A 214 9.09 12.70 17.58
CA ASN A 214 8.47 12.23 16.33
C ASN A 214 7.64 10.96 16.61
N LEU A 215 6.47 10.86 15.98
CA LEU A 215 5.65 9.68 15.98
C LEU A 215 5.29 9.35 14.53
N THR A 216 5.62 8.14 14.10
CA THR A 216 5.28 7.65 12.77
C THR A 216 4.52 6.34 12.91
N GLU A 217 3.35 6.27 12.28
CA GLU A 217 2.61 5.02 12.14
C GLU A 217 3.09 4.35 10.84
N GLY A 218 3.67 3.16 10.96
CA GLY A 218 4.00 2.30 9.82
C GLY A 218 2.74 1.61 9.29
N GLY A 219 2.72 1.26 8.00
CA GLY A 219 1.64 0.47 7.41
C GLY A 219 1.41 -0.81 8.20
N GLY A 220 0.13 -1.17 8.37
CA GLY A 220 -0.29 -2.28 9.20
C GLY A 220 0.43 -3.59 8.83
N TYR A 221 0.96 -4.25 9.84
CA TYR A 221 1.42 -5.62 9.74
C TYR A 221 0.19 -6.51 9.50
N THR A 222 0.09 -7.09 8.31
CA THR A 222 -0.81 -8.21 8.07
C THR A 222 -0.13 -9.46 8.61
N PRO A 223 -0.64 -10.10 9.69
CA PRO A 223 -0.08 -11.36 10.15
C PRO A 223 -0.15 -12.38 9.02
N GLN A 224 0.99 -12.98 8.67
CA GLN A 224 0.96 -14.15 7.81
C GLN A 224 0.19 -15.24 8.57
N SER A 225 -0.85 -15.77 7.93
CA SER A 225 -1.55 -16.94 8.46
C SER A 225 -0.52 -18.02 8.77
N PRO A 226 -0.59 -18.68 9.94
CA PRO A 226 0.33 -19.76 10.25
C PRO A 226 0.27 -20.78 9.12
N MET A 227 1.39 -21.02 8.44
CA MET A 227 1.46 -22.15 7.51
C MET A 227 1.20 -23.41 8.31
N PRO A 228 0.31 -24.30 7.87
CA PRO A 228 0.13 -25.58 8.51
C PRO A 228 1.49 -26.32 8.47
N MET A 229 2.11 -26.48 9.63
CA MET A 229 3.25 -27.37 9.76
C MET A 229 2.72 -28.79 9.56
N PHE A 230 2.98 -29.35 8.39
CA PHE A 230 2.82 -30.79 8.21
C PHE A 230 3.78 -31.46 9.18
N ALA A 231 3.23 -32.11 10.21
CA ALA A 231 4.01 -32.93 11.10
C ALA A 231 4.72 -33.99 10.26
N ALA A 232 6.04 -33.89 10.15
CA ALA A 232 6.86 -34.92 9.52
C ALA A 232 6.63 -36.21 10.30
N ARG A 233 5.89 -37.13 9.69
CA ARG A 233 5.67 -38.45 10.24
C ARG A 233 7.03 -39.16 10.24
N ALA A 234 7.62 -39.31 11.42
CA ALA A 234 8.82 -40.07 11.59
C ALA A 234 8.54 -41.50 11.13
N VAL A 235 9.12 -41.86 9.98
CA VAL A 235 9.17 -43.27 9.55
C VAL A 235 10.23 -43.93 10.42
N SER A 236 9.79 -44.67 11.42
CA SER A 236 10.66 -45.60 12.16
C SER A 236 11.13 -46.68 11.18
N MET A 237 12.39 -46.62 10.79
CA MET A 237 13.06 -47.75 10.17
C MET A 237 13.31 -48.78 11.26
N ASP A 238 12.42 -49.75 11.32
CA ASP A 238 12.65 -50.98 12.05
C ASP A 238 13.67 -51.80 11.23
N ARG A 239 14.85 -51.99 11.80
CA ARG A 239 15.88 -52.87 11.25
C ARG A 239 15.63 -54.27 11.85
N ALA A 240 15.18 -55.19 11.03
CA ALA A 240 15.37 -56.61 11.23
C ALA A 240 16.66 -57.05 10.58
#